data_1753018f29b4e91da0c6147324bfeff4
#
_entry.id   1753018f29b4e91da0c6147324bfeff4
#
_cell.length_a   1.000
_cell.length_b   1.000
_cell.length_c   1.000
_cell.angle_alpha   90.00
_cell.angle_beta   90.00
_cell.angle_gamma   90.00
#
_symmetry.space_group_name_H-M   'P 1'
#
loop_
_entity.id
_entity.type
_entity.pdbx_description
1 polymer ?
#
loop_
_entity_poly.entity_id
_entity_poly.type
_entity_poly.pdbx_seq_one_letter_code
_entity_poly.pdbx_strand_id
1 'polypeptide(L)'
;MIKGADKAQESLFMLAMCYYNTNDFETASLYLERYFKTYPKGEYTELARFYAGKASYLQSPDPRLDQTPTHAAINLLQEFLDQFPYSDRREEANDMIFQLQDRLVQKELNSAQLYYNLGNYVGNCANGGSNYEACIITAENALRTYPYTNMREDLYMLILRARYQLACNSVEERSDERFRDAIDEYYGFKNEFPESKYTKEADQIFYKSDKKLNK
;
A
#
# COMPACT_ATOMS: atom_id res chain seq x y z
N MET A 1 -8.82 33.16 36.02
CA MET A 1 -8.47 33.41 34.59
C MET A 1 -8.61 32.17 33.69
N ILE A 2 -9.28 31.12 34.14
CA ILE A 2 -9.31 29.80 33.46
C ILE A 2 -10.62 29.58 32.66
N LYS A 3 -11.77 30.09 33.13
CA LYS A 3 -13.07 29.83 32.50
C LYS A 3 -13.27 30.30 31.04
N GLY A 4 -12.48 31.27 30.58
CA GLY A 4 -12.54 31.73 29.19
C GLY A 4 -11.74 30.88 28.23
N ALA A 5 -10.64 30.29 28.70
CA ALA A 5 -9.77 29.42 27.90
C ALA A 5 -10.45 28.05 27.66
N ASP A 6 -11.14 27.52 28.64
CA ASP A 6 -11.85 26.23 28.54
C ASP A 6 -12.98 26.29 27.52
N LYS A 7 -13.77 27.38 27.53
CA LYS A 7 -14.82 27.62 26.51
C LYS A 7 -14.24 27.79 25.10
N ALA A 8 -13.05 28.39 24.95
CA ALA A 8 -12.40 28.54 23.65
C ALA A 8 -11.91 27.19 23.10
N GLN A 9 -11.37 26.32 23.96
CA GLN A 9 -10.99 24.95 23.58
C GLN A 9 -12.20 24.15 23.11
N GLU A 10 -13.26 24.12 23.92
CA GLU A 10 -14.50 23.41 23.60
C GLU A 10 -15.10 23.92 22.28
N SER A 11 -15.19 25.25 22.12
CA SER A 11 -15.75 25.85 20.91
C SER A 11 -14.96 25.49 19.65
N LEU A 12 -13.63 25.47 19.73
CA LEU A 12 -12.77 25.12 18.60
C LEU A 12 -12.92 23.63 18.23
N PHE A 13 -12.98 22.76 19.24
CA PHE A 13 -13.21 21.33 19.01
C PHE A 13 -14.60 21.06 18.42
N MET A 14 -15.65 21.67 19.00
CA MET A 14 -17.02 21.51 18.52
C MET A 14 -17.20 22.04 17.09
N LEU A 15 -16.56 23.16 16.74
CA LEU A 15 -16.54 23.66 15.37
C LEU A 15 -15.92 22.64 14.40
N ALA A 16 -14.78 22.06 14.75
CA ALA A 16 -14.14 21.02 13.96
C ALA A 16 -15.06 19.80 13.78
N MET A 17 -15.74 19.37 14.85
CA MET A 17 -16.69 18.26 14.80
C MET A 17 -17.95 18.57 13.98
N CYS A 18 -18.38 19.83 13.91
CA CYS A 18 -19.45 20.25 12.99
C CYS A 18 -19.03 20.01 11.53
N TYR A 19 -17.83 20.43 11.13
CA TYR A 19 -17.31 20.15 9.79
C TYR A 19 -17.18 18.65 9.52
N TYR A 20 -16.67 17.89 10.49
CA TYR A 20 -16.58 16.42 10.38
C TYR A 20 -17.95 15.78 10.13
N ASN A 21 -18.98 16.17 10.90
CA ASN A 21 -20.33 15.64 10.79
C ASN A 21 -21.07 16.07 9.50
N THR A 22 -20.64 17.16 8.88
CA THR A 22 -21.14 17.62 7.57
C THR A 22 -20.33 17.05 6.40
N ASN A 23 -19.39 16.13 6.66
CA ASN A 23 -18.47 15.49 5.70
C ASN A 23 -17.50 16.48 5.01
N ASP A 24 -17.31 17.67 5.58
CA ASP A 24 -16.22 18.56 5.18
C ASP A 24 -14.94 18.15 5.92
N PHE A 25 -14.38 17.00 5.50
CA PHE A 25 -13.25 16.39 6.19
C PHE A 25 -11.95 17.20 6.06
N GLU A 26 -11.79 17.97 4.98
CA GLU A 26 -10.64 18.84 4.76
C GLU A 26 -10.60 19.94 5.83
N THR A 27 -11.70 20.67 5.94
CA THR A 27 -11.84 21.73 6.94
C THR A 27 -11.80 21.14 8.36
N ALA A 28 -12.45 19.99 8.59
CA ALA A 28 -12.42 19.31 9.88
C ALA A 28 -10.98 18.96 10.32
N SER A 29 -10.20 18.33 9.44
CA SER A 29 -8.81 17.97 9.73
C SER A 29 -7.98 19.22 10.08
N LEU A 30 -8.11 20.29 9.31
CA LEU A 30 -7.42 21.56 9.54
C LEU A 30 -7.71 22.15 10.94
N TYR A 31 -9.00 22.20 11.34
CA TYR A 31 -9.39 22.72 12.65
C TYR A 31 -9.01 21.80 13.79
N LEU A 32 -9.05 20.48 13.60
CA LEU A 32 -8.59 19.49 14.58
C LEU A 32 -7.07 19.59 14.79
N GLU A 33 -6.30 19.74 13.71
CA GLU A 33 -4.86 19.98 13.80
C GLU A 33 -4.55 21.29 14.53
N ARG A 34 -5.28 22.35 14.21
CA ARG A 34 -5.16 23.62 14.92
C ARG A 34 -5.46 23.46 16.41
N TYR A 35 -6.46 22.63 16.76
CA TYR A 35 -6.82 22.39 18.15
C TYR A 35 -5.64 21.78 18.92
N PHE A 36 -5.11 20.63 18.50
CA PHE A 36 -4.06 19.97 19.28
C PHE A 36 -2.71 20.69 19.23
N LYS A 37 -2.45 21.51 18.21
CA LYS A 37 -1.28 22.39 18.17
C LYS A 37 -1.42 23.55 19.16
N THR A 38 -2.62 24.08 19.34
CA THR A 38 -2.89 25.21 20.27
C THR A 38 -3.03 24.74 21.71
N TYR A 39 -3.65 23.58 21.91
CA TYR A 39 -3.96 22.99 23.22
C TYR A 39 -3.40 21.57 23.34
N PRO A 40 -2.06 21.41 23.42
CA PRO A 40 -1.44 20.07 23.41
C PRO A 40 -1.74 19.21 24.64
N LYS A 41 -2.26 19.81 25.70
CA LYS A 41 -2.73 19.17 26.94
C LYS A 41 -4.21 19.41 27.20
N GLY A 42 -4.96 19.80 26.17
CA GLY A 42 -6.40 20.08 26.26
C GLY A 42 -7.20 18.81 26.48
N GLU A 43 -8.40 18.97 27.02
CA GLU A 43 -9.33 17.85 27.32
C GLU A 43 -9.64 17.00 26.09
N TYR A 44 -9.75 17.63 24.90
CA TYR A 44 -10.10 16.95 23.66
C TYR A 44 -8.89 16.60 22.76
N THR A 45 -7.66 16.71 23.27
CA THR A 45 -6.44 16.52 22.44
C THR A 45 -6.34 15.13 21.84
N GLU A 46 -6.65 14.09 22.61
CA GLU A 46 -6.71 12.71 22.11
C GLU A 46 -7.74 12.57 21.00
N LEU A 47 -8.97 13.04 21.24
CA LEU A 47 -10.06 13.00 20.28
C LEU A 47 -9.74 13.81 19.01
N ALA A 48 -9.15 14.99 19.18
CA ALA A 48 -8.79 15.85 18.06
C ALA A 48 -7.74 15.19 17.15
N ARG A 49 -6.72 14.53 17.72
CA ARG A 49 -5.73 13.80 16.94
C ARG A 49 -6.33 12.60 16.21
N PHE A 50 -7.14 11.83 16.92
CA PHE A 50 -7.81 10.69 16.30
C PHE A 50 -8.72 11.11 15.13
N TYR A 51 -9.57 12.11 15.34
CA TYR A 51 -10.48 12.58 14.30
C TYR A 51 -9.79 13.33 13.17
N ALA A 52 -8.64 13.97 13.40
CA ALA A 52 -7.81 14.53 12.34
C ALA A 52 -7.29 13.43 11.41
N GLY A 53 -6.73 12.36 11.98
CA GLY A 53 -6.30 11.19 11.22
C GLY A 53 -7.46 10.51 10.48
N LYS A 54 -8.60 10.34 11.14
CA LYS A 54 -9.80 9.74 10.56
C LYS A 54 -10.41 10.60 9.43
N ALA A 55 -10.44 11.92 9.57
CA ALA A 55 -10.86 12.82 8.51
C ALA A 55 -9.95 12.71 7.29
N SER A 56 -8.63 12.68 7.50
CA SER A 56 -7.65 12.50 6.44
C SER A 56 -7.74 11.11 5.78
N TYR A 57 -8.02 10.05 6.56
CA TYR A 57 -8.31 8.71 6.02
C TYR A 57 -9.52 8.74 5.06
N LEU A 58 -10.61 9.41 5.45
CA LEU A 58 -11.83 9.50 4.64
C LEU A 58 -11.62 10.30 3.34
N GLN A 59 -10.63 11.18 3.30
CA GLN A 59 -10.25 11.96 2.12
C GLN A 59 -9.23 11.25 1.22
N SER A 60 -8.65 10.13 1.67
CA SER A 60 -7.63 9.45 0.90
C SER A 60 -8.16 9.05 -0.48
N PRO A 61 -7.48 9.45 -1.58
CA PRO A 61 -7.99 9.33 -2.93
C PRO A 61 -7.91 7.88 -3.47
N ASP A 62 -8.50 7.67 -4.66
CA ASP A 62 -8.33 6.42 -5.43
C ASP A 62 -6.84 6.10 -5.64
N PRO A 63 -6.44 4.81 -5.57
CA PRO A 63 -5.04 4.40 -5.73
C PRO A 63 -4.35 4.90 -7.01
N ARG A 64 -5.10 5.21 -8.07
CA ARG A 64 -4.55 5.71 -9.35
C ARG A 64 -4.17 7.18 -9.33
N LEU A 65 -4.59 7.90 -8.30
CA LEU A 65 -4.30 9.33 -8.13
C LEU A 65 -3.02 9.55 -7.32
N ASP A 66 -2.70 10.82 -7.06
CA ASP A 66 -1.61 11.18 -6.15
C ASP A 66 -1.93 10.72 -4.72
N GLN A 67 -0.98 10.03 -4.09
CA GLN A 67 -1.13 9.43 -2.77
C GLN A 67 -0.52 10.28 -1.64
N THR A 68 -0.10 11.51 -1.91
CA THR A 68 0.38 12.44 -0.87
C THR A 68 -0.60 12.57 0.30
N PRO A 69 -1.95 12.71 0.07
CA PRO A 69 -2.91 12.75 1.17
C PRO A 69 -2.98 11.43 1.96
N THR A 70 -2.79 10.28 1.31
CA THR A 70 -2.76 8.97 1.97
C THR A 70 -1.59 8.85 2.94
N HIS A 71 -0.39 9.30 2.52
CA HIS A 71 0.78 9.34 3.41
C HIS A 71 0.58 10.30 4.59
N ALA A 72 -0.03 11.46 4.35
CA ALA A 72 -0.35 12.41 5.43
C ALA A 72 -1.33 11.79 6.45
N ALA A 73 -2.36 11.06 6.00
CA ALA A 73 -3.30 10.37 6.87
C ALA A 73 -2.61 9.28 7.73
N ILE A 74 -1.72 8.48 7.12
CA ILE A 74 -0.93 7.47 7.86
C ILE A 74 -0.09 8.15 8.95
N ASN A 75 0.59 9.25 8.64
CA ASN A 75 1.41 9.96 9.60
C ASN A 75 0.58 10.50 10.79
N LEU A 76 -0.58 11.11 10.53
CA LEU A 76 -1.46 11.61 11.59
C LEU A 76 -1.97 10.50 12.51
N LEU A 77 -2.33 9.35 11.94
CA LEU A 77 -2.78 8.19 12.71
C LEU A 77 -1.61 7.55 13.49
N GLN A 78 -0.42 7.51 12.92
CA GLN A 78 0.76 7.00 13.61
C GLN A 78 1.16 7.91 14.79
N GLU A 79 1.17 9.24 14.59
CA GLU A 79 1.40 10.20 15.67
C GLU A 79 0.36 10.08 16.80
N PHE A 80 -0.91 9.78 16.45
CA PHE A 80 -1.93 9.50 17.45
C PHE A 80 -1.59 8.24 18.27
N LEU A 81 -1.22 7.13 17.61
CA LEU A 81 -0.85 5.89 18.27
C LEU A 81 0.38 6.03 19.17
N ASP A 82 1.36 6.80 18.73
CA ASP A 82 2.61 7.05 19.48
C ASP A 82 2.34 7.86 20.76
N GLN A 83 1.42 8.83 20.71
CA GLN A 83 1.10 9.69 21.85
C GLN A 83 0.06 9.07 22.80
N PHE A 84 -0.83 8.23 22.29
CA PHE A 84 -1.92 7.62 23.04
C PHE A 84 -1.93 6.08 22.86
N PRO A 85 -0.86 5.38 23.29
CA PRO A 85 -0.71 3.94 23.07
C PRO A 85 -1.76 3.07 23.79
N TYR A 86 -2.46 3.64 24.76
CA TYR A 86 -3.51 2.97 25.56
C TYR A 86 -4.90 3.47 25.22
N SER A 87 -5.08 4.23 24.14
CA SER A 87 -6.39 4.71 23.70
C SER A 87 -7.32 3.57 23.31
N ASP A 88 -8.60 3.67 23.67
CA ASP A 88 -9.66 2.74 23.23
C ASP A 88 -9.85 2.76 21.69
N ARG A 89 -9.32 3.79 21.01
CA ARG A 89 -9.38 3.94 19.55
C ARG A 89 -8.18 3.38 18.81
N ARG A 90 -7.27 2.74 19.53
CA ARG A 90 -6.03 2.20 18.96
C ARG A 90 -6.29 1.18 17.86
N GLU A 91 -7.21 0.25 18.07
CA GLU A 91 -7.54 -0.78 17.08
C GLU A 91 -8.10 -0.14 15.80
N GLU A 92 -9.04 0.78 15.94
CA GLU A 92 -9.61 1.50 14.80
C GLU A 92 -8.55 2.29 14.01
N ALA A 93 -7.60 2.93 14.71
CA ALA A 93 -6.52 3.66 14.07
C ALA A 93 -5.56 2.73 13.32
N ASN A 94 -5.21 1.57 13.88
CA ASN A 94 -4.39 0.56 13.21
C ASN A 94 -5.09 0.01 11.96
N ASP A 95 -6.39 -0.27 12.03
CA ASP A 95 -7.17 -0.75 10.90
C ASP A 95 -7.20 0.27 9.75
N MET A 96 -7.36 1.56 10.08
CA MET A 96 -7.28 2.63 9.08
C MET A 96 -5.90 2.72 8.44
N ILE A 97 -4.82 2.63 9.21
CA ILE A 97 -3.45 2.60 8.69
C ILE A 97 -3.26 1.43 7.74
N PHE A 98 -3.70 0.24 8.13
CA PHE A 98 -3.61 -0.96 7.30
C PHE A 98 -4.36 -0.79 5.96
N GLN A 99 -5.57 -0.25 5.99
CA GLN A 99 -6.35 0.02 4.78
C GLN A 99 -5.70 1.08 3.88
N LEU A 100 -5.07 2.11 4.47
CA LEU A 100 -4.31 3.12 3.72
C LEU A 100 -3.06 2.51 3.07
N GLN A 101 -2.35 1.64 3.79
CA GLN A 101 -1.20 0.89 3.26
C GLN A 101 -1.63 -0.02 2.10
N ASP A 102 -2.74 -0.75 2.23
CA ASP A 102 -3.27 -1.56 1.13
C ASP A 102 -3.64 -0.70 -0.10
N ARG A 103 -4.09 0.55 0.10
CA ARG A 103 -4.33 1.48 -1.00
C ARG A 103 -3.05 1.87 -1.73
N LEU A 104 -1.95 2.07 -0.99
CA LEU A 104 -0.62 2.29 -1.58
C LEU A 104 -0.12 1.06 -2.33
N VAL A 105 -0.30 -0.13 -1.76
CA VAL A 105 0.04 -1.40 -2.42
C VAL A 105 -0.78 -1.59 -3.69
N GLN A 106 -2.06 -1.23 -3.69
CA GLN A 106 -2.90 -1.30 -4.89
C GLN A 106 -2.35 -0.42 -6.03
N LYS A 107 -1.80 0.76 -5.70
CA LYS A 107 -1.11 1.60 -6.68
C LYS A 107 0.10 0.90 -7.28
N GLU A 108 0.94 0.29 -6.44
CA GLU A 108 2.13 -0.44 -6.90
C GLU A 108 1.74 -1.69 -7.71
N LEU A 109 0.71 -2.42 -7.30
CA LEU A 109 0.18 -3.56 -8.05
C LEU A 109 -0.34 -3.12 -9.43
N ASN A 110 -1.06 -2.01 -9.52
CA ASN A 110 -1.52 -1.46 -10.79
C ASN A 110 -0.35 -1.06 -11.69
N SER A 111 0.71 -0.48 -11.12
CA SER A 111 1.94 -0.09 -11.84
C SER A 111 2.70 -1.33 -12.33
N ALA A 112 2.87 -2.34 -11.50
CA ALA A 112 3.49 -3.60 -11.86
C ALA A 112 2.69 -4.33 -12.96
N GLN A 113 1.35 -4.34 -12.85
CA GLN A 113 0.48 -4.92 -13.88
C GLN A 113 0.58 -4.16 -15.21
N LEU A 114 0.73 -2.83 -15.17
CA LEU A 114 0.95 -2.04 -16.38
C LEU A 114 2.27 -2.45 -17.05
N TYR A 115 3.37 -2.56 -16.31
CA TYR A 115 4.65 -3.04 -16.85
C TYR A 115 4.52 -4.45 -17.42
N TYR A 116 3.84 -5.36 -16.74
CA TYR A 116 3.58 -6.70 -17.26
C TYR A 116 2.84 -6.67 -18.60
N ASN A 117 1.80 -5.85 -18.70
CA ASN A 117 0.97 -5.72 -19.91
C ASN A 117 1.73 -5.06 -21.09
N LEU A 118 2.67 -4.16 -20.79
CA LEU A 118 3.58 -3.58 -21.79
C LEU A 118 4.54 -4.64 -22.39
N GLY A 119 4.93 -5.63 -21.60
CA GLY A 119 5.69 -6.78 -22.04
C GLY A 119 6.95 -6.39 -22.82
N ASN A 120 7.02 -6.80 -24.10
CA ASN A 120 8.14 -6.54 -25.00
C ASN A 120 8.04 -5.21 -25.76
N TYR A 121 7.17 -4.28 -25.35
CA TYR A 121 7.08 -2.98 -26.01
C TYR A 121 8.38 -2.20 -25.87
N VAL A 122 9.05 -1.99 -27.00
CA VAL A 122 10.43 -1.45 -27.08
C VAL A 122 10.52 0.02 -26.68
N GLY A 123 9.42 0.77 -26.77
CA GLY A 123 9.42 2.22 -26.49
C GLY A 123 9.89 2.60 -25.08
N ASN A 124 9.77 1.69 -24.11
CA ASN A 124 10.20 1.92 -22.72
C ASN A 124 11.58 1.30 -22.40
N CYS A 125 12.20 0.60 -23.34
CA CYS A 125 13.45 -0.14 -23.14
C CYS A 125 14.64 0.53 -23.84
N ALA A 126 14.60 1.85 -24.03
CA ALA A 126 15.63 2.60 -24.76
C ALA A 126 17.07 2.40 -24.24
N ASN A 127 17.22 1.97 -22.98
CA ASN A 127 18.51 1.71 -22.34
C ASN A 127 18.73 0.21 -22.05
N GLY A 128 18.03 -0.71 -22.75
CA GLY A 128 18.23 -2.15 -22.62
C GLY A 128 17.49 -2.81 -21.46
N GLY A 129 16.58 -2.11 -20.77
CA GLY A 129 15.73 -2.68 -19.72
C GLY A 129 14.56 -3.50 -20.28
N SER A 130 13.91 -4.27 -19.42
CA SER A 130 12.70 -5.04 -19.74
C SER A 130 11.52 -4.57 -18.90
N ASN A 131 10.33 -4.45 -19.51
CA ASN A 131 9.11 -4.16 -18.74
C ASN A 131 8.78 -5.30 -17.77
N TYR A 132 9.14 -6.54 -18.08
CA TYR A 132 8.98 -7.66 -17.14
C TYR A 132 9.91 -7.52 -15.92
N GLU A 133 11.15 -7.06 -16.09
CA GLU A 133 12.05 -6.74 -14.98
C GLU A 133 11.51 -5.58 -14.14
N ALA A 134 11.00 -4.52 -14.78
CA ALA A 134 10.34 -3.41 -14.08
C ALA A 134 9.12 -3.88 -13.28
N CYS A 135 8.31 -4.80 -13.83
CA CYS A 135 7.19 -5.42 -13.12
C CYS A 135 7.67 -6.16 -11.87
N ILE A 136 8.68 -7.02 -11.99
CA ILE A 136 9.25 -7.79 -10.89
C ILE A 136 9.74 -6.85 -9.78
N ILE A 137 10.58 -5.88 -10.13
CA ILE A 137 11.16 -4.93 -9.17
C ILE A 137 10.06 -4.14 -8.45
N THR A 138 9.04 -3.66 -9.16
CA THR A 138 7.93 -2.91 -8.56
C THR A 138 7.15 -3.77 -7.57
N ALA A 139 6.81 -5.01 -7.96
CA ALA A 139 6.06 -5.92 -7.09
C ALA A 139 6.89 -6.38 -5.87
N GLU A 140 8.18 -6.70 -6.04
CA GLU A 140 9.09 -7.04 -4.94
C GLU A 140 9.27 -5.87 -3.95
N ASN A 141 9.39 -4.63 -4.45
CA ASN A 141 9.46 -3.44 -3.61
C ASN A 141 8.18 -3.24 -2.78
N ALA A 142 7.01 -3.47 -3.38
CA ALA A 142 5.73 -3.40 -2.67
C ALA A 142 5.66 -4.45 -1.54
N LEU A 143 6.04 -5.70 -1.82
CA LEU A 143 6.09 -6.78 -0.82
C LEU A 143 7.07 -6.49 0.32
N ARG A 144 8.23 -5.90 0.00
CA ARG A 144 9.24 -5.53 1.00
C ARG A 144 8.78 -4.38 1.90
N THR A 145 8.09 -3.39 1.33
CA THR A 145 7.62 -2.21 2.06
C THR A 145 6.38 -2.51 2.89
N TYR A 146 5.50 -3.37 2.38
CA TYR A 146 4.22 -3.72 3.00
C TYR A 146 4.04 -5.24 3.14
N PRO A 147 4.81 -5.90 4.02
CA PRO A 147 4.87 -7.35 4.11
C PRO A 147 3.56 -8.02 4.53
N TYR A 148 2.64 -7.28 5.15
CA TYR A 148 1.37 -7.81 5.66
C TYR A 148 0.16 -7.43 4.81
N THR A 149 0.37 -6.92 3.59
CA THR A 149 -0.72 -6.54 2.69
C THR A 149 -1.60 -7.73 2.32
N ASN A 150 -2.90 -7.47 2.15
CA ASN A 150 -3.86 -8.45 1.62
C ASN A 150 -3.60 -8.84 0.15
N MET A 151 -2.75 -8.09 -0.56
CA MET A 151 -2.43 -8.31 -1.98
C MET A 151 -1.17 -9.15 -2.20
N ARG A 152 -0.62 -9.79 -1.15
CA ARG A 152 0.60 -10.60 -1.26
C ARG A 152 0.48 -11.68 -2.34
N GLU A 153 -0.61 -12.44 -2.31
CA GLU A 153 -0.85 -13.54 -3.26
C GLU A 153 -0.86 -13.04 -4.71
N ASP A 154 -1.55 -11.92 -4.96
CA ASP A 154 -1.64 -11.34 -6.31
C ASP A 154 -0.28 -10.80 -6.78
N LEU A 155 0.51 -10.19 -5.89
CA LEU A 155 1.86 -9.70 -6.19
C LEU A 155 2.83 -10.86 -6.50
N TYR A 156 2.86 -11.90 -5.69
CA TYR A 156 3.70 -13.08 -5.93
C TYR A 156 3.34 -13.77 -7.25
N MET A 157 2.05 -13.92 -7.52
CA MET A 157 1.63 -14.51 -8.80
C MET A 157 2.01 -13.63 -10.00
N LEU A 158 1.96 -12.30 -9.85
CA LEU A 158 2.40 -11.38 -10.89
C LEU A 158 3.90 -11.46 -11.13
N ILE A 159 4.72 -11.60 -10.07
CA ILE A 159 6.17 -11.83 -10.17
C ILE A 159 6.44 -13.14 -10.91
N LEU A 160 5.78 -14.22 -10.55
CA LEU A 160 5.94 -15.53 -11.20
C LEU A 160 5.62 -15.44 -12.71
N ARG A 161 4.51 -14.80 -13.07
CA ARG A 161 4.15 -14.54 -14.47
C ARG A 161 5.23 -13.74 -15.21
N ALA A 162 5.73 -12.68 -14.57
CA ALA A 162 6.73 -11.80 -15.17
C ALA A 162 8.07 -12.49 -15.35
N ARG A 163 8.54 -13.30 -14.37
CA ARG A 163 9.75 -14.09 -14.49
C ARG A 163 9.65 -15.12 -15.63
N TYR A 164 8.53 -15.81 -15.74
CA TYR A 164 8.30 -16.74 -16.85
C TYR A 164 8.31 -16.03 -18.22
N GLN A 165 7.63 -14.91 -18.36
CA GLN A 165 7.62 -14.15 -19.63
C GLN A 165 9.01 -13.58 -19.94
N LEU A 166 9.74 -13.13 -18.94
CA LEU A 166 11.12 -12.67 -19.09
C LEU A 166 12.03 -13.80 -19.61
N ALA A 167 11.89 -15.01 -19.08
CA ALA A 167 12.62 -16.19 -19.55
C ALA A 167 12.30 -16.53 -21.01
N CYS A 168 11.00 -16.53 -21.35
CA CYS A 168 10.54 -16.82 -22.73
C CYS A 168 11.04 -15.82 -23.78
N ASN A 169 11.31 -14.59 -23.38
CA ASN A 169 11.72 -13.51 -24.27
C ASN A 169 13.22 -13.16 -24.12
N SER A 170 14.00 -14.01 -23.50
CA SER A 170 15.43 -13.83 -23.29
C SER A 170 16.25 -14.40 -24.46
N VAL A 171 17.46 -13.87 -24.63
CA VAL A 171 18.47 -14.48 -25.48
C VAL A 171 18.86 -15.86 -24.91
N GLU A 172 19.32 -16.75 -25.80
CA GLU A 172 19.57 -18.16 -25.46
C GLU A 172 20.54 -18.33 -24.26
N GLU A 173 21.57 -17.48 -24.19
CA GLU A 173 22.59 -17.53 -23.14
C GLU A 173 22.06 -17.26 -21.74
N ARG A 174 20.93 -16.55 -21.60
CA ARG A 174 20.31 -16.21 -20.30
C ARG A 174 18.99 -16.92 -20.06
N SER A 175 18.49 -17.63 -21.05
CA SER A 175 17.16 -18.26 -20.99
C SER A 175 17.09 -19.30 -19.88
N ASP A 176 18.08 -20.18 -19.79
CA ASP A 176 18.10 -21.26 -18.81
C ASP A 176 18.17 -20.76 -17.37
N GLU A 177 18.99 -19.75 -17.09
CA GLU A 177 19.07 -19.10 -15.78
C GLU A 177 17.71 -18.54 -15.38
N ARG A 178 17.07 -17.80 -16.28
CA ARG A 178 15.77 -17.17 -16.03
C ARG A 178 14.61 -18.16 -15.88
N PHE A 179 14.66 -19.33 -16.57
CA PHE A 179 13.69 -20.40 -16.30
C PHE A 179 13.90 -21.03 -14.93
N ARG A 180 15.14 -21.16 -14.43
CA ARG A 180 15.41 -21.59 -13.05
C ARG A 180 14.86 -20.58 -12.06
N ASP A 181 15.08 -19.27 -12.26
CA ASP A 181 14.50 -18.23 -11.42
C ASP A 181 12.96 -18.31 -11.36
N ALA A 182 12.31 -18.61 -12.49
CA ALA A 182 10.85 -18.79 -12.51
C ALA A 182 10.40 -20.06 -11.75
N ILE A 183 11.20 -21.13 -11.77
CA ILE A 183 10.93 -22.35 -11.01
C ILE A 183 11.15 -22.11 -9.51
N ASP A 184 12.19 -21.38 -9.12
CA ASP A 184 12.43 -21.02 -7.72
C ASP A 184 11.30 -20.16 -7.17
N GLU A 185 10.83 -19.17 -7.95
CA GLU A 185 9.68 -18.36 -7.60
C GLU A 185 8.39 -19.17 -7.45
N TYR A 186 8.17 -20.18 -8.33
CA TYR A 186 7.04 -21.10 -8.21
C TYR A 186 7.07 -21.86 -6.87
N TYR A 187 8.23 -22.38 -6.46
CA TYR A 187 8.33 -23.08 -5.19
C TYR A 187 8.11 -22.14 -4.00
N GLY A 188 8.62 -20.92 -4.07
CA GLY A 188 8.33 -19.87 -3.08
C GLY A 188 6.82 -19.58 -2.97
N PHE A 189 6.17 -19.38 -4.12
CA PHE A 189 4.72 -19.15 -4.19
C PHE A 189 3.92 -20.32 -3.61
N LYS A 190 4.23 -21.56 -3.98
CA LYS A 190 3.51 -22.76 -3.49
C LYS A 190 3.69 -22.98 -2.00
N ASN A 191 4.87 -22.67 -1.47
CA ASN A 191 5.15 -22.78 -0.04
C ASN A 191 4.37 -21.75 0.78
N GLU A 192 4.26 -20.51 0.27
CA GLU A 192 3.54 -19.45 0.97
C GLU A 192 2.02 -19.53 0.80
N PHE A 193 1.55 -19.99 -0.37
CA PHE A 193 0.12 -20.06 -0.73
C PHE A 193 -0.30 -21.45 -1.21
N PRO A 194 -0.29 -22.48 -0.35
CA PRO A 194 -0.58 -23.87 -0.77
C PRO A 194 -2.00 -24.06 -1.31
N GLU A 195 -2.97 -23.24 -0.85
CA GLU A 195 -4.38 -23.28 -1.26
C GLU A 195 -4.78 -22.12 -2.20
N SER A 196 -3.81 -21.55 -2.92
CA SER A 196 -4.01 -20.40 -3.78
C SER A 196 -5.05 -20.66 -4.88
N LYS A 197 -5.86 -19.63 -5.16
CA LYS A 197 -6.73 -19.59 -6.36
C LYS A 197 -5.93 -19.69 -7.67
N TYR A 198 -4.64 -19.36 -7.65
CA TYR A 198 -3.74 -19.39 -8.80
C TYR A 198 -2.95 -20.69 -8.96
N THR A 199 -3.14 -21.70 -8.08
CA THR A 199 -2.37 -22.96 -8.08
C THR A 199 -2.29 -23.60 -9.48
N LYS A 200 -3.40 -23.69 -10.19
CA LYS A 200 -3.44 -24.31 -11.53
C LYS A 200 -2.57 -23.56 -12.55
N GLU A 201 -2.58 -22.24 -12.50
CA GLU A 201 -1.77 -21.42 -13.40
C GLU A 201 -0.29 -21.49 -13.03
N ALA A 202 0.04 -21.44 -11.75
CA ALA A 202 1.41 -21.60 -11.26
C ALA A 202 1.99 -22.96 -11.67
N ASP A 203 1.24 -24.05 -11.50
CA ASP A 203 1.64 -25.40 -11.92
C ASP A 203 1.89 -25.49 -13.45
N GLN A 204 1.10 -24.77 -14.25
CA GLN A 204 1.32 -24.70 -15.70
C GLN A 204 2.61 -23.94 -16.05
N ILE A 205 2.91 -22.86 -15.35
CA ILE A 205 4.16 -22.10 -15.54
C ILE A 205 5.35 -22.98 -15.19
N PHE A 206 5.29 -23.66 -14.05
CA PHE A 206 6.34 -24.61 -13.64
C PHE A 206 6.58 -25.68 -14.71
N TYR A 207 5.55 -26.42 -15.13
CA TYR A 207 5.68 -27.45 -16.14
C TYR A 207 6.28 -26.96 -17.46
N LYS A 208 5.87 -25.76 -17.91
CA LYS A 208 6.41 -25.16 -19.14
C LYS A 208 7.87 -24.76 -18.97
N SER A 209 8.26 -24.24 -17.82
CA SER A 209 9.65 -23.86 -17.50
C SER A 209 10.56 -25.08 -17.42
N ASP A 210 10.14 -26.11 -16.69
CA ASP A 210 10.89 -27.38 -16.55
C ASP A 210 11.10 -28.07 -17.92
N LYS A 211 10.06 -28.13 -18.74
CA LYS A 211 10.16 -28.66 -20.11
C LYS A 211 11.15 -27.91 -21.00
N LYS A 212 11.39 -26.62 -20.73
CA LYS A 212 12.37 -25.84 -21.49
C LYS A 212 13.81 -26.15 -21.08
N LEU A 213 14.04 -26.40 -19.79
CA LEU A 213 15.36 -26.77 -19.25
C LEU A 213 15.78 -28.19 -19.56
N ASN A 214 14.84 -29.11 -19.78
CA ASN A 214 15.07 -30.54 -20.04
C ASN A 214 14.99 -30.89 -21.54
N LYS A 215 15.14 -29.91 -22.41
CA LYS A 215 15.29 -30.11 -23.86
C LYS A 215 16.75 -30.17 -24.25
#